data_f9045321084ebc57e6d8fc6a0015feb7
#
_entry.id   f9045321084ebc57e6d8fc6a0015feb7
#
_cell.length_a   1.000
_cell.length_b   1.000
_cell.length_c   1.000
_cell.angle_alpha   90.00
_cell.angle_beta   90.00
_cell.angle_gamma   90.00
#
_symmetry.space_group_name_H-M   'P 1'
#
loop_
_entity.id
_entity.type
_entity.pdbx_description
1 polymer ?
#
loop_
_entity_poly.entity_id
_entity_poly.type
_entity_poly.pdbx_seq_one_letter_code
_entity_poly.pdbx_strand_id
1 'polypeptide(L)'
;DPDGRDPSTDKSGLRLHGLTLKNQLGGEYINPDLHVCWIDSTIDPKGKKHFETKFGAGNSKANNLEAALTARVLRDLDEQCSLQGYGKKGMTAKKVGVVTFYNGQARNLKEAIKSEQRKNGAFKSVDVDVNTVDRYQGQERPIIIVSMVRNPRWKLSARANTAQFERINVALSRAQELLIVTGAQEVFSKYPVQLPNLEGPGKRKVEVYRYIIEEIKRQGGFWMSGEIISQEQFKLLYPGKARSERSKASKKTGRPKFSKKPAGSAKRKG
;
A
#
# COMPACT_ATOMS: atom_id res chain seq x y z
N ASP A 1 -2.28 -1.26 38.38
CA ASP A 1 -2.59 -2.63 37.96
C ASP A 1 -2.16 -3.57 39.08
N PRO A 2 -3.05 -4.45 39.64
CA PRO A 2 -2.72 -5.39 40.71
C PRO A 2 -1.58 -6.36 40.30
N ASP A 3 -1.33 -6.54 39.01
CA ASP A 3 -0.30 -7.42 38.46
C ASP A 3 1.01 -6.69 38.08
N GLY A 4 1.13 -5.38 38.37
CA GLY A 4 2.33 -4.56 38.05
C GLY A 4 2.60 -4.35 36.58
N ARG A 5 1.60 -4.59 35.68
CA ARG A 5 1.71 -4.38 34.25
C ARG A 5 1.43 -2.95 33.86
N ASP A 6 2.10 -2.47 32.82
CA ASP A 6 1.78 -1.19 32.19
C ASP A 6 0.36 -1.25 31.59
N PRO A 7 -0.60 -0.42 32.04
CA PRO A 7 -1.98 -0.42 31.54
C PRO A 7 -2.08 0.00 30.06
N SER A 8 -1.02 0.52 29.46
CA SER A 8 -0.94 0.84 28.03
C SER A 8 -0.56 -0.36 27.15
N THR A 9 -0.34 -1.55 27.74
CA THR A 9 0.04 -2.77 27.03
C THR A 9 -1.04 -3.85 27.16
N ASP A 10 -1.05 -4.79 26.19
CA ASP A 10 -1.86 -5.99 26.25
C ASP A 10 -1.25 -7.04 27.19
N LYS A 11 -1.90 -8.24 27.29
CA LYS A 11 -1.40 -9.37 28.07
C LYS A 11 -0.03 -9.90 27.62
N SER A 12 0.40 -9.59 26.39
CA SER A 12 1.70 -9.96 25.80
C SER A 12 2.75 -8.86 25.99
N GLY A 13 2.42 -7.72 26.62
CA GLY A 13 3.29 -6.56 26.76
C GLY A 13 3.38 -5.67 25.52
N LEU A 14 2.51 -5.88 24.52
CA LEU A 14 2.42 -5.02 23.34
C LEU A 14 1.59 -3.76 23.62
N ARG A 15 1.97 -2.63 23.03
CA ARG A 15 1.24 -1.37 23.19
C ARG A 15 -0.13 -1.45 22.55
N LEU A 16 -1.16 -1.13 23.33
CA LEU A 16 -2.54 -1.08 22.85
C LEU A 16 -2.74 0.11 21.90
N HIS A 17 -3.29 -0.14 20.72
CA HIS A 17 -3.66 0.94 19.78
C HIS A 17 -5.08 1.47 20.03
N GLY A 18 -5.93 0.70 20.70
CA GLY A 18 -7.30 1.08 21.06
C GLY A 18 -8.26 1.29 19.88
N LEU A 19 -7.90 0.85 18.67
CA LEU A 19 -8.67 1.10 17.45
C LEU A 19 -9.60 -0.06 17.14
N THR A 20 -10.82 0.26 16.66
CA THR A 20 -11.76 -0.70 16.09
C THR A 20 -12.13 -0.24 14.69
N LEU A 21 -11.66 -0.93 13.65
CA LEU A 21 -11.99 -0.62 12.27
C LEU A 21 -13.04 -1.60 11.75
N LYS A 22 -14.07 -1.06 11.07
CA LYS A 22 -15.19 -1.86 10.54
C LYS A 22 -15.14 -1.92 9.02
N ASN A 23 -15.41 -3.12 8.50
CA ASN A 23 -15.55 -3.36 7.08
C ASN A 23 -16.92 -2.84 6.56
N GLN A 24 -17.16 -2.97 5.24
CA GLN A 24 -18.38 -2.48 4.61
C GLN A 24 -19.66 -3.15 5.11
N LEU A 25 -19.55 -4.35 5.69
CA LEU A 25 -20.68 -5.11 6.24
C LEU A 25 -20.89 -4.84 7.73
N GLY A 26 -20.09 -3.93 8.32
CA GLY A 26 -20.14 -3.61 9.74
C GLY A 26 -19.34 -4.56 10.64
N GLY A 27 -18.72 -5.61 10.07
CA GLY A 27 -17.82 -6.51 10.80
C GLY A 27 -16.49 -5.83 11.15
N GLU A 28 -15.96 -6.10 12.33
CA GLU A 28 -14.69 -5.54 12.79
C GLU A 28 -13.52 -6.28 12.13
N TYR A 29 -12.70 -5.57 11.33
CA TYR A 29 -11.52 -6.15 10.72
C TYR A 29 -10.21 -5.78 11.45
N ILE A 30 -10.26 -4.80 12.35
CA ILE A 30 -9.24 -4.52 13.37
C ILE A 30 -9.97 -4.24 14.67
N ASN A 31 -9.53 -4.87 15.74
CA ASN A 31 -9.98 -4.65 17.12
C ASN A 31 -8.75 -4.36 18.00
N PRO A 32 -8.90 -3.87 19.23
CA PRO A 32 -7.80 -3.46 20.10
C PRO A 32 -6.75 -4.54 20.39
N ASP A 33 -7.13 -5.81 20.33
CA ASP A 33 -6.23 -6.95 20.63
C ASP A 33 -5.48 -7.46 19.39
N LEU A 34 -5.77 -6.92 18.19
CA LEU A 34 -5.19 -7.36 16.93
C LEU A 34 -4.06 -6.43 16.47
N HIS A 35 -2.81 -6.79 16.75
CA HIS A 35 -1.64 -5.98 16.42
C HIS A 35 -1.12 -6.14 15.00
N VAL A 36 -1.51 -7.21 14.30
CA VAL A 36 -1.11 -7.47 12.90
C VAL A 36 -2.30 -7.90 12.07
N CYS A 37 -2.48 -7.26 10.92
CA CYS A 37 -3.55 -7.55 9.96
C CYS A 37 -2.96 -7.77 8.56
N TRP A 38 -3.49 -8.75 7.82
CA TRP A 38 -3.19 -8.97 6.40
C TRP A 38 -4.45 -8.82 5.56
N ILE A 39 -4.43 -7.90 4.59
CA ILE A 39 -5.50 -7.72 3.61
C ILE A 39 -5.04 -8.30 2.28
N ASP A 40 -5.68 -9.37 1.84
CA ASP A 40 -5.29 -10.08 0.61
C ASP A 40 -5.70 -9.31 -0.65
N SER A 41 -4.71 -9.01 -1.48
CA SER A 41 -4.86 -8.36 -2.78
C SER A 41 -4.76 -9.33 -3.96
N THR A 42 -4.84 -10.65 -3.75
CA THR A 42 -4.80 -11.67 -4.81
C THR A 42 -5.91 -11.47 -5.83
N ILE A 43 -7.11 -11.19 -5.34
CA ILE A 43 -8.32 -10.96 -6.15
C ILE A 43 -8.91 -9.58 -5.83
N ASP A 44 -9.53 -8.97 -6.84
CA ASP A 44 -10.25 -7.71 -6.68
C ASP A 44 -11.64 -7.92 -6.05
N PRO A 45 -12.36 -6.84 -5.68
CA PRO A 45 -13.71 -6.96 -5.10
C PRO A 45 -14.76 -7.61 -6.01
N LYS A 46 -14.46 -7.88 -7.28
CA LYS A 46 -15.30 -8.69 -8.21
C LYS A 46 -14.93 -10.17 -8.23
N GLY A 47 -13.97 -10.60 -7.42
CA GLY A 47 -13.47 -11.96 -7.44
C GLY A 47 -12.52 -12.28 -8.60
N LYS A 48 -11.99 -11.27 -9.30
CA LYS A 48 -11.02 -11.46 -10.39
C LYS A 48 -9.59 -11.29 -9.90
N LYS A 49 -8.67 -12.13 -10.40
CA LYS A 49 -7.23 -11.97 -10.12
C LYS A 49 -6.76 -10.56 -10.50
N HIS A 50 -6.12 -9.90 -9.55
CA HIS A 50 -5.57 -8.57 -9.72
C HIS A 50 -4.05 -8.65 -9.79
N PHE A 51 -3.45 -8.09 -10.84
CA PHE A 51 -2.03 -8.19 -11.09
C PHE A 51 -1.32 -6.85 -10.92
N GLU A 52 -0.04 -6.92 -10.53
CA GLU A 52 0.84 -5.76 -10.57
C GLU A 52 0.97 -5.19 -11.99
N THR A 53 1.25 -3.90 -12.09
CA THR A 53 1.49 -3.19 -13.35
C THR A 53 2.83 -2.46 -13.31
N LYS A 54 3.33 -2.05 -14.49
CA LYS A 54 4.44 -1.09 -14.58
C LYS A 54 3.90 0.31 -14.29
N PHE A 55 4.65 1.10 -13.53
CA PHE A 55 4.30 2.47 -13.22
C PHE A 55 5.14 3.44 -14.07
N GLY A 56 4.47 4.21 -14.94
CA GLY A 56 5.13 5.14 -15.85
C GLY A 56 5.99 4.46 -16.93
N ALA A 57 6.98 5.18 -17.45
CA ALA A 57 7.89 4.69 -18.49
C ALA A 57 8.99 3.75 -17.97
N GLY A 58 9.18 3.67 -16.64
CA GLY A 58 10.21 2.85 -16.01
C GLY A 58 9.79 1.39 -15.75
N ASN A 59 10.71 0.62 -15.18
CA ASN A 59 10.45 -0.77 -14.78
C ASN A 59 9.89 -0.90 -13.35
N SER A 60 9.58 0.22 -12.67
CA SER A 60 9.02 0.20 -11.34
C SER A 60 7.62 -0.43 -11.33
N LYS A 61 7.30 -1.12 -10.26
CA LYS A 61 6.03 -1.85 -10.11
C LYS A 61 5.04 -1.07 -9.27
N ALA A 62 3.76 -1.25 -9.56
CA ALA A 62 2.65 -0.75 -8.78
C ALA A 62 1.49 -1.75 -8.75
N ASN A 63 0.69 -1.69 -7.69
CA ASN A 63 -0.53 -2.45 -7.50
C ASN A 63 -1.65 -1.48 -7.11
N ASN A 64 -2.58 -1.26 -8.02
CA ASN A 64 -3.66 -0.30 -7.84
C ASN A 64 -4.66 -0.75 -6.76
N LEU A 65 -4.87 -2.06 -6.61
CA LEU A 65 -5.75 -2.59 -5.57
C LEU A 65 -5.17 -2.32 -4.18
N GLU A 66 -3.88 -2.59 -3.98
CA GLU A 66 -3.22 -2.30 -2.70
C GLU A 66 -3.21 -0.80 -2.38
N ALA A 67 -3.05 0.07 -3.39
CA ALA A 67 -3.12 1.51 -3.16
C ALA A 67 -4.54 1.98 -2.80
N ALA A 68 -5.58 1.38 -3.39
CA ALA A 68 -6.97 1.65 -3.03
C ALA A 68 -7.31 1.15 -1.63
N LEU A 69 -6.88 -0.08 -1.28
CA LEU A 69 -7.02 -0.64 0.07
C LEU A 69 -6.35 0.24 1.11
N THR A 70 -5.11 0.66 0.85
CA THR A 70 -4.38 1.58 1.75
C THR A 70 -5.13 2.90 1.96
N ALA A 71 -5.64 3.51 0.89
CA ALA A 71 -6.39 4.76 0.99
C ALA A 71 -7.69 4.60 1.79
N ARG A 72 -8.39 3.46 1.64
CA ARG A 72 -9.57 3.12 2.43
C ARG A 72 -9.22 2.92 3.90
N VAL A 73 -8.23 2.11 4.21
CA VAL A 73 -7.78 1.87 5.60
C VAL A 73 -7.36 3.18 6.28
N LEU A 74 -6.68 4.08 5.57
CA LEU A 74 -6.33 5.40 6.11
C LEU A 74 -7.57 6.25 6.43
N ARG A 75 -8.64 6.14 5.66
CA ARG A 75 -9.93 6.81 5.96
C ARG A 75 -10.53 6.25 7.24
N ASP A 76 -10.59 4.92 7.36
CA ASP A 76 -11.12 4.27 8.56
C ASP A 76 -10.30 4.60 9.81
N LEU A 77 -8.96 4.67 9.66
CA LEU A 77 -8.05 5.12 10.73
C LEU A 77 -8.31 6.58 11.13
N ASP A 78 -8.48 7.50 10.17
CA ASP A 78 -8.75 8.91 10.44
C ASP A 78 -10.05 9.09 11.22
N GLU A 79 -11.10 8.36 10.84
CA GLU A 79 -12.40 8.36 11.52
C GLU A 79 -12.28 7.84 12.96
N GLN A 80 -11.63 6.69 13.15
CA GLN A 80 -11.46 6.11 14.49
C GLN A 80 -10.53 6.94 15.40
N CYS A 81 -9.41 7.44 14.86
CA CYS A 81 -8.53 8.35 15.59
C CYS A 81 -9.27 9.65 15.99
N SER A 82 -10.17 10.15 15.14
CA SER A 82 -11.02 11.30 15.48
C SER A 82 -11.96 11.03 16.66
N LEU A 83 -12.51 9.82 16.76
CA LEU A 83 -13.35 9.40 17.91
C LEU A 83 -12.52 9.34 19.20
N GLN A 84 -11.25 8.96 19.11
CA GLN A 84 -10.32 8.96 20.24
C GLN A 84 -9.74 10.35 20.57
N GLY A 85 -10.11 11.41 19.83
CA GLY A 85 -9.68 12.79 20.10
C GLY A 85 -8.42 13.25 19.35
N TYR A 86 -7.76 12.39 18.56
CA TYR A 86 -6.61 12.78 17.75
C TYR A 86 -6.98 13.90 16.76
N GLY A 87 -6.04 14.82 16.50
CA GLY A 87 -6.24 15.96 15.59
C GLY A 87 -7.15 17.06 16.16
N LYS A 88 -7.64 16.93 17.40
CA LYS A 88 -8.42 17.94 18.11
C LYS A 88 -7.50 18.78 19.02
N LYS A 89 -8.05 19.88 19.58
CA LYS A 89 -7.31 20.78 20.49
C LYS A 89 -6.69 19.98 21.64
N GLY A 90 -5.36 20.03 21.74
CA GLY A 90 -4.60 19.36 22.81
C GLY A 90 -4.05 17.98 22.45
N MET A 91 -4.47 17.36 21.33
CA MET A 91 -3.94 16.06 20.88
C MET A 91 -3.54 16.11 19.42
N THR A 92 -2.26 15.85 19.11
CA THR A 92 -1.75 15.82 17.74
C THR A 92 -2.33 14.64 16.95
N ALA A 93 -2.35 14.74 15.60
CA ALA A 93 -2.74 13.64 14.74
C ALA A 93 -1.85 12.41 14.97
N LYS A 94 -2.44 11.20 14.90
CA LYS A 94 -1.70 9.94 15.07
C LYS A 94 -0.83 9.68 13.84
N LYS A 95 0.45 9.41 14.05
CA LYS A 95 1.40 9.19 12.95
C LYS A 95 1.19 7.81 12.33
N VAL A 96 1.00 7.79 11.01
CA VAL A 96 0.84 6.57 10.20
C VAL A 96 1.89 6.53 9.11
N GLY A 97 2.72 5.49 9.12
CA GLY A 97 3.68 5.23 8.06
C GLY A 97 3.10 4.31 6.99
N VAL A 98 3.23 4.68 5.72
CA VAL A 98 2.90 3.81 4.58
C VAL A 98 4.19 3.44 3.87
N VAL A 99 4.55 2.15 3.95
CA VAL A 99 5.83 1.63 3.48
C VAL A 99 5.64 0.71 2.29
N THR A 100 6.50 0.81 1.30
CA THR A 100 6.47 -0.07 0.13
C THR A 100 7.89 -0.37 -0.40
N PHE A 101 8.02 -1.41 -1.23
CA PHE A 101 9.29 -1.86 -1.79
C PHE A 101 9.65 -1.19 -3.13
N TYR A 102 8.76 -0.37 -3.70
CA TYR A 102 8.91 0.17 -5.06
C TYR A 102 8.55 1.65 -5.14
N ASN A 103 9.41 2.47 -5.74
CA ASN A 103 9.16 3.90 -5.96
C ASN A 103 7.88 4.17 -6.77
N GLY A 104 7.55 3.29 -7.76
CA GLY A 104 6.31 3.39 -8.51
C GLY A 104 5.08 3.24 -7.63
N GLN A 105 5.12 2.30 -6.68
CA GLN A 105 4.05 2.12 -5.71
C GLN A 105 3.95 3.29 -4.73
N ALA A 106 5.07 3.83 -4.26
CA ALA A 106 5.04 4.99 -3.38
C ALA A 106 4.33 6.20 -4.03
N ARG A 107 4.56 6.43 -5.35
CA ARG A 107 3.83 7.45 -6.11
C ARG A 107 2.36 7.10 -6.28
N ASN A 108 2.06 5.85 -6.62
CA ASN A 108 0.70 5.35 -6.78
C ASN A 108 -0.12 5.48 -5.48
N LEU A 109 0.47 5.15 -4.34
CA LEU A 109 -0.11 5.34 -3.00
C LEU A 109 -0.43 6.82 -2.73
N LYS A 110 0.52 7.72 -3.00
CA LYS A 110 0.30 9.18 -2.86
C LYS A 110 -0.84 9.69 -3.74
N GLU A 111 -0.97 9.17 -4.96
CA GLU A 111 -2.07 9.52 -5.87
C GLU A 111 -3.43 9.00 -5.36
N ALA A 112 -3.48 7.75 -4.86
CA ALA A 112 -4.69 7.18 -4.29
C ALA A 112 -5.15 7.93 -3.04
N ILE A 113 -4.23 8.24 -2.12
CA ILE A 113 -4.49 9.03 -0.91
C ILE A 113 -5.02 10.42 -1.26
N LYS A 114 -4.37 11.13 -2.19
CA LYS A 114 -4.86 12.44 -2.67
C LYS A 114 -6.24 12.35 -3.33
N SER A 115 -6.53 11.27 -4.04
CA SER A 115 -7.84 11.03 -4.65
C SER A 115 -8.90 10.81 -3.58
N GLU A 116 -8.59 10.03 -2.55
CA GLU A 116 -9.46 9.79 -1.39
C GLU A 116 -9.77 11.11 -0.66
N GLN A 117 -8.74 11.89 -0.33
CA GLN A 117 -8.89 13.17 0.35
C GLN A 117 -9.69 14.20 -0.46
N ARG A 118 -9.56 14.22 -1.79
CA ARG A 118 -10.36 15.12 -2.65
C ARG A 118 -11.85 14.78 -2.65
N LYS A 119 -12.19 13.52 -2.45
CA LYS A 119 -13.60 13.06 -2.45
C LYS A 119 -14.27 13.17 -1.09
N ASN A 120 -13.55 12.79 -0.04
CA ASN A 120 -14.08 12.57 1.29
C ASN A 120 -13.51 13.56 2.33
N GLY A 121 -12.74 14.57 1.89
CA GLY A 121 -12.11 15.55 2.77
C GLY A 121 -10.70 15.12 3.22
N ALA A 122 -9.91 16.11 3.64
CA ALA A 122 -8.57 15.87 4.18
C ALA A 122 -8.60 15.04 5.47
N PHE A 123 -7.58 14.23 5.69
CA PHE A 123 -7.36 13.58 6.98
C PHE A 123 -7.03 14.64 8.04
N LYS A 124 -7.64 14.55 9.21
CA LYS A 124 -7.48 15.50 10.33
C LYS A 124 -6.87 14.84 11.55
N SER A 125 -7.09 13.55 11.70
CA SER A 125 -6.73 12.79 12.91
C SER A 125 -5.57 11.83 12.68
N VAL A 126 -5.15 11.64 11.41
CA VAL A 126 -3.93 10.90 11.06
C VAL A 126 -2.98 11.79 10.26
N ASP A 127 -1.67 11.70 10.59
CA ASP A 127 -0.55 12.30 9.85
C ASP A 127 0.16 11.19 9.07
N VAL A 128 0.07 11.23 7.73
CA VAL A 128 0.46 10.12 6.85
C VAL A 128 1.75 10.43 6.12
N ASP A 129 2.77 9.58 6.32
CA ASP A 129 4.02 9.59 5.58
C ASP A 129 4.16 8.36 4.68
N VAL A 130 4.37 8.58 3.36
CA VAL A 130 4.47 7.51 2.36
C VAL A 130 5.88 7.45 1.79
N ASN A 131 6.59 6.36 2.05
CA ASN A 131 7.98 6.17 1.62
C ASN A 131 8.30 4.72 1.20
N THR A 132 9.47 4.56 0.58
CA THR A 132 10.01 3.22 0.35
C THR A 132 10.71 2.70 1.62
N VAL A 133 10.83 1.37 1.70
CA VAL A 133 11.50 0.66 2.79
C VAL A 133 12.90 1.23 3.08
N ASP A 134 13.68 1.54 2.04
CA ASP A 134 15.03 2.07 2.19
C ASP A 134 15.07 3.46 2.88
N ARG A 135 14.02 4.27 2.68
CA ARG A 135 13.86 5.58 3.35
C ARG A 135 13.25 5.49 4.74
N TYR A 136 12.68 4.33 5.07
CA TYR A 136 12.05 4.08 6.37
C TYR A 136 13.01 3.46 7.39
N GLN A 137 14.25 3.17 6.98
CA GLN A 137 15.26 2.62 7.87
C GLN A 137 15.52 3.60 9.05
N GLY A 138 15.49 3.06 10.27
CA GLY A 138 15.66 3.85 11.50
C GLY A 138 14.44 4.68 11.95
N GLN A 139 13.31 4.61 11.23
CA GLN A 139 12.08 5.31 11.61
C GLN A 139 11.03 4.31 12.10
N GLU A 140 10.30 4.68 13.15
CA GLU A 140 9.17 3.92 13.68
C GLU A 140 7.93 4.80 13.76
N ARG A 141 6.75 4.19 13.67
CA ARG A 141 5.46 4.86 13.82
C ARG A 141 4.52 3.99 14.64
N PRO A 142 3.55 4.61 15.35
CA PRO A 142 2.50 3.86 16.03
C PRO A 142 1.82 2.87 15.09
N ILE A 143 1.47 3.31 13.87
CA ILE A 143 0.81 2.48 12.86
C ILE A 143 1.67 2.43 11.60
N ILE A 144 1.87 1.23 11.07
CA ILE A 144 2.52 1.01 9.76
C ILE A 144 1.57 0.24 8.84
N ILE A 145 1.43 0.74 7.61
CA ILE A 145 0.78 0.02 6.51
C ILE A 145 1.84 -0.35 5.49
N VAL A 146 2.01 -1.64 5.21
CA VAL A 146 2.97 -2.15 4.22
C VAL A 146 2.24 -2.58 2.96
N SER A 147 2.61 -1.99 1.80
CA SER A 147 2.15 -2.45 0.49
C SER A 147 3.23 -3.30 -0.17
N MET A 148 2.92 -4.60 -0.35
CA MET A 148 3.85 -5.62 -0.87
C MET A 148 4.01 -5.56 -2.38
N VAL A 149 3.00 -5.07 -3.09
CA VAL A 149 2.96 -4.80 -4.54
C VAL A 149 2.90 -6.05 -5.43
N ARG A 150 3.73 -7.05 -5.12
CA ARG A 150 3.99 -8.15 -6.05
C ARG A 150 2.82 -9.13 -6.17
N ASN A 151 2.23 -9.14 -7.35
CA ASN A 151 1.30 -10.16 -7.81
C ASN A 151 1.47 -10.33 -9.34
N PRO A 152 2.59 -10.96 -9.78
CA PRO A 152 2.89 -11.09 -11.19
C PRO A 152 2.03 -12.16 -11.86
N ARG A 153 1.81 -12.03 -13.17
CA ARG A 153 1.17 -13.09 -13.99
C ARG A 153 2.01 -14.37 -14.08
N TRP A 154 3.32 -14.23 -13.84
CA TRP A 154 4.33 -15.28 -13.94
C TRP A 154 5.02 -15.45 -12.58
N LYS A 155 5.88 -16.46 -12.48
CA LYS A 155 6.62 -16.73 -11.23
C LYS A 155 7.41 -15.49 -10.77
N LEU A 156 7.34 -15.18 -9.48
CA LEU A 156 8.10 -14.11 -8.86
C LEU A 156 9.60 -14.42 -8.86
N SER A 157 10.42 -13.43 -9.24
CA SER A 157 11.87 -13.58 -9.23
C SER A 157 12.42 -13.60 -7.80
N ALA A 158 13.36 -14.50 -7.52
CA ALA A 158 14.09 -14.54 -6.25
C ALA A 158 14.95 -13.27 -5.98
N ARG A 159 15.15 -12.42 -7.00
CA ARG A 159 15.82 -11.11 -6.86
C ARG A 159 14.85 -9.94 -6.61
N ALA A 160 13.55 -10.20 -6.42
CA ALA A 160 12.61 -9.13 -6.12
C ALA A 160 12.95 -8.47 -4.77
N ASN A 161 12.67 -7.18 -4.64
CA ASN A 161 12.91 -6.43 -3.39
C ASN A 161 12.22 -7.06 -2.18
N THR A 162 11.06 -7.68 -2.40
CA THR A 162 10.27 -8.40 -1.39
C THR A 162 10.88 -9.77 -0.99
N ALA A 163 11.99 -10.20 -1.60
CA ALA A 163 12.74 -11.41 -1.24
C ALA A 163 13.98 -11.11 -0.40
N GLN A 164 14.33 -9.85 -0.24
CA GLN A 164 15.52 -9.41 0.50
C GLN A 164 15.18 -9.33 1.99
N PHE A 165 15.80 -10.20 2.78
CA PHE A 165 15.52 -10.34 4.21
C PHE A 165 15.64 -9.02 4.97
N GLU A 166 16.70 -8.25 4.71
CA GLU A 166 16.98 -6.98 5.37
C GLU A 166 15.82 -5.98 5.14
N ARG A 167 15.28 -5.91 3.91
CA ARG A 167 14.16 -5.04 3.57
C ARG A 167 12.85 -5.52 4.17
N ILE A 168 12.63 -6.84 4.22
CA ILE A 168 11.46 -7.44 4.87
C ILE A 168 11.46 -7.09 6.35
N ASN A 169 12.60 -7.31 7.00
CA ASN A 169 12.77 -7.00 8.41
C ASN A 169 12.47 -5.52 8.71
N VAL A 170 13.05 -4.59 7.91
CA VAL A 170 12.74 -3.16 8.06
C VAL A 170 11.25 -2.91 7.88
N ALA A 171 10.60 -3.45 6.83
CA ALA A 171 9.19 -3.17 6.55
C ALA A 171 8.26 -3.64 7.68
N LEU A 172 8.50 -4.84 8.24
CA LEU A 172 7.59 -5.46 9.21
C LEU A 172 7.88 -5.08 10.66
N SER A 173 9.07 -4.53 10.98
CA SER A 173 9.47 -4.19 12.35
C SER A 173 9.35 -2.69 12.70
N ARG A 174 8.67 -1.89 11.88
CA ARG A 174 8.55 -0.42 12.10
C ARG A 174 7.30 0.01 12.84
N ALA A 175 6.34 -0.89 13.02
CA ALA A 175 5.11 -0.63 13.77
C ALA A 175 5.36 -0.75 15.29
N GLN A 176 4.90 0.22 16.05
CA GLN A 176 4.95 0.21 17.51
C GLN A 176 3.67 -0.37 18.13
N GLU A 177 2.53 -0.22 17.46
CA GLU A 177 1.22 -0.59 17.97
C GLU A 177 0.45 -1.49 16.99
N LEU A 178 0.41 -1.13 15.68
CA LEU A 178 -0.40 -1.83 14.69
C LEU A 178 0.34 -1.92 13.34
N LEU A 179 0.47 -3.14 12.82
CA LEU A 179 0.98 -3.44 11.50
C LEU A 179 -0.14 -3.93 10.58
N ILE A 180 -0.37 -3.24 9.47
CA ILE A 180 -1.33 -3.66 8.43
C ILE A 180 -0.54 -3.97 7.15
N VAL A 181 -0.70 -5.17 6.61
CA VAL A 181 -0.04 -5.59 5.38
C VAL A 181 -1.09 -5.75 4.27
N THR A 182 -0.87 -5.12 3.13
CA THR A 182 -1.63 -5.39 1.90
C THR A 182 -0.74 -6.15 0.94
N GLY A 183 -1.19 -7.34 0.47
CA GLY A 183 -0.36 -8.17 -0.40
C GLY A 183 -1.07 -9.43 -0.87
N ALA A 184 -0.66 -9.95 -2.04
CA ALA A 184 -1.24 -11.13 -2.66
C ALA A 184 -0.83 -12.43 -1.92
N GLN A 185 -1.71 -12.97 -1.08
CA GLN A 185 -1.48 -14.17 -0.28
C GLN A 185 -1.07 -15.38 -1.16
N GLU A 186 -1.71 -15.57 -2.30
CA GLU A 186 -1.39 -16.69 -3.22
C GLU A 186 0.09 -16.67 -3.66
N VAL A 187 0.67 -15.49 -3.82
CA VAL A 187 2.08 -15.31 -4.20
C VAL A 187 2.99 -15.48 -2.99
N PHE A 188 2.73 -14.74 -1.93
CA PHE A 188 3.64 -14.66 -0.78
C PHE A 188 3.69 -15.95 0.04
N SER A 189 2.60 -16.69 0.19
CA SER A 189 2.59 -17.98 0.91
C SER A 189 3.48 -19.05 0.28
N LYS A 190 3.81 -18.92 -1.03
CA LYS A 190 4.66 -19.85 -1.77
C LYS A 190 6.04 -19.28 -2.11
N TYR A 191 6.35 -18.09 -1.59
CA TYR A 191 7.54 -17.35 -2.00
C TYR A 191 8.67 -17.49 -0.99
N PRO A 192 9.76 -18.21 -1.33
CA PRO A 192 10.86 -18.39 -0.41
C PRO A 192 11.72 -17.12 -0.31
N VAL A 193 12.03 -16.75 0.91
CA VAL A 193 12.99 -15.71 1.28
C VAL A 193 14.34 -16.35 1.56
N GLN A 194 15.43 -15.72 1.16
CA GLN A 194 16.77 -16.17 1.50
C GLN A 194 17.19 -15.58 2.85
N LEU A 195 17.24 -16.42 3.87
CA LEU A 195 17.72 -16.04 5.20
C LEU A 195 19.20 -16.43 5.36
N PRO A 196 19.97 -15.73 6.21
CA PRO A 196 21.27 -16.21 6.65
C PRO A 196 21.18 -17.62 7.24
N ASN A 197 22.18 -18.46 7.01
CA ASN A 197 22.30 -19.72 7.71
C ASN A 197 22.78 -19.47 9.15
N LEU A 198 22.08 -20.02 10.14
CA LEU A 198 22.46 -19.84 11.55
C LEU A 198 23.58 -20.76 12.01
N GLU A 199 23.79 -21.87 11.29
CA GLU A 199 24.73 -22.95 11.68
C GLU A 199 26.03 -22.95 10.85
N GLY A 200 26.22 -21.94 9.96
CA GLY A 200 27.42 -21.87 9.11
C GLY A 200 27.27 -20.84 7.98
N PRO A 201 28.26 -20.79 7.07
CA PRO A 201 28.25 -19.87 5.95
C PRO A 201 27.12 -20.22 4.96
N GLY A 202 26.58 -19.20 4.27
CA GLY A 202 25.58 -19.36 3.22
C GLY A 202 24.20 -18.87 3.59
N LYS A 203 23.21 -19.20 2.73
CA LYS A 203 21.81 -18.80 2.87
C LYS A 203 20.88 -20.00 2.73
N ARG A 204 19.82 -20.03 3.54
CA ARG A 204 18.73 -21.01 3.44
C ARG A 204 17.47 -20.36 2.88
N LYS A 205 16.66 -21.13 2.15
CA LYS A 205 15.36 -20.69 1.64
C LYS A 205 14.27 -21.04 2.64
N VAL A 206 13.48 -20.04 3.07
CA VAL A 206 12.39 -20.23 4.02
C VAL A 206 11.15 -19.49 3.51
N GLU A 207 9.98 -20.09 3.62
CA GLU A 207 8.69 -19.49 3.27
C GLU A 207 8.18 -18.61 4.42
N VAL A 208 8.94 -17.56 4.75
CA VAL A 208 8.71 -16.67 5.91
C VAL A 208 7.29 -16.11 5.88
N TYR A 209 6.84 -15.65 4.72
CA TYR A 209 5.52 -15.04 4.59
C TYR A 209 4.39 -16.05 4.81
N ARG A 210 4.58 -17.34 4.49
CA ARG A 210 3.59 -18.38 4.79
C ARG A 210 3.34 -18.47 6.28
N TYR A 211 4.40 -18.57 7.08
CA TYR A 211 4.27 -18.63 8.54
C TYR A 211 3.62 -17.38 9.12
N ILE A 212 3.97 -16.18 8.61
CA ILE A 212 3.37 -14.92 9.04
C ILE A 212 1.87 -14.92 8.71
N ILE A 213 1.48 -15.28 7.48
CA ILE A 213 0.08 -15.29 7.05
C ILE A 213 -0.74 -16.34 7.83
N GLU A 214 -0.19 -17.54 8.07
CA GLU A 214 -0.85 -18.60 8.85
C GLU A 214 -1.09 -18.14 10.30
N GLU A 215 -0.11 -17.48 10.92
CA GLU A 215 -0.25 -16.93 12.26
C GLU A 215 -1.30 -15.80 12.32
N ILE A 216 -1.28 -14.88 11.36
CA ILE A 216 -2.30 -13.81 11.25
C ILE A 216 -3.70 -14.39 11.07
N LYS A 217 -3.86 -15.46 10.27
CA LYS A 217 -5.13 -16.17 10.12
C LYS A 217 -5.61 -16.79 11.44
N ARG A 218 -4.70 -17.39 12.18
CA ARG A 218 -5.00 -17.99 13.49
C ARG A 218 -5.48 -16.95 14.50
N GLN A 219 -4.98 -15.71 14.40
CA GLN A 219 -5.39 -14.58 15.24
C GLN A 219 -6.65 -13.85 14.73
N GLY A 220 -7.23 -14.25 13.60
CA GLY A 220 -8.40 -13.61 13.01
C GLY A 220 -8.10 -12.29 12.26
N GLY A 221 -6.83 -11.99 11.98
CA GLY A 221 -6.40 -10.75 11.33
C GLY A 221 -6.30 -10.82 9.79
N PHE A 222 -6.90 -11.82 9.15
CA PHE A 222 -6.81 -12.01 7.70
C PHE A 222 -8.13 -11.67 7.00
N TRP A 223 -8.08 -10.79 6.00
CA TRP A 223 -9.24 -10.28 5.29
C TRP A 223 -9.04 -10.28 3.78
N MET A 224 -10.12 -10.50 3.02
CA MET A 224 -10.11 -10.37 1.57
C MET A 224 -10.33 -8.91 1.15
N SER A 225 -9.78 -8.51 0.02
CA SER A 225 -9.93 -7.14 -0.51
C SER A 225 -11.39 -6.69 -0.62
N GLY A 226 -12.29 -7.59 -1.05
CA GLY A 226 -13.72 -7.30 -1.22
C GLY A 226 -14.48 -7.10 0.08
N GLU A 227 -13.94 -7.51 1.22
CA GLU A 227 -14.53 -7.22 2.54
C GLU A 227 -14.20 -5.80 3.00
N ILE A 228 -13.07 -5.24 2.55
CA ILE A 228 -12.59 -3.92 2.97
C ILE A 228 -13.04 -2.79 2.03
N ILE A 229 -13.01 -3.04 0.70
CA ILE A 229 -13.35 -2.03 -0.31
C ILE A 229 -14.36 -2.59 -1.32
N SER A 230 -15.39 -1.81 -1.67
CA SER A 230 -16.35 -2.20 -2.71
C SER A 230 -15.77 -1.99 -4.10
N GLN A 231 -16.41 -2.63 -5.09
CA GLN A 231 -16.03 -2.45 -6.50
C GLN A 231 -16.25 -1.01 -6.97
N GLU A 232 -17.27 -0.33 -6.47
CA GLU A 232 -17.57 1.07 -6.77
C GLU A 232 -16.47 1.97 -6.21
N GLN A 233 -16.08 1.78 -4.96
CA GLN A 233 -14.98 2.51 -4.33
C GLN A 233 -13.66 2.28 -5.08
N PHE A 234 -13.35 1.02 -5.46
CA PHE A 234 -12.16 0.71 -6.24
C PHE A 234 -12.17 1.42 -7.62
N LYS A 235 -13.29 1.39 -8.35
CA LYS A 235 -13.43 2.10 -9.63
C LYS A 235 -13.32 3.62 -9.48
N LEU A 236 -13.82 4.18 -8.38
CA LEU A 236 -13.72 5.62 -8.12
C LEU A 236 -12.28 6.08 -7.95
N LEU A 237 -11.43 5.27 -7.33
CA LEU A 237 -10.00 5.57 -7.17
C LEU A 237 -9.22 5.30 -8.46
N TYR A 238 -9.62 4.27 -9.21
CA TYR A 238 -8.98 3.84 -10.46
C TYR A 238 -10.01 3.64 -11.58
N PRO A 239 -10.49 4.71 -12.23
CA PRO A 239 -11.59 4.66 -13.22
C PRO A 239 -11.24 4.00 -14.57
N GLY A 240 -10.24 3.11 -14.61
CA GLY A 240 -9.87 2.35 -15.81
C GLY A 240 -9.27 3.19 -16.95
N LYS A 241 -8.88 2.55 -18.08
CA LYS A 241 -8.21 3.18 -19.23
C LYS A 241 -9.04 4.23 -19.99
N ALA A 242 -10.33 4.33 -19.76
CA ALA A 242 -11.23 5.21 -20.53
C ALA A 242 -10.86 6.71 -20.43
N ARG A 243 -10.12 7.13 -19.41
CA ARG A 243 -9.72 8.53 -19.22
C ARG A 243 -8.36 8.87 -19.85
N SER A 244 -7.48 7.88 -20.09
CA SER A 244 -6.18 8.10 -20.71
C SER A 244 -6.27 8.29 -22.24
N GLU A 245 -7.29 7.73 -22.88
CA GLU A 245 -7.51 7.88 -24.33
C GLU A 245 -8.15 9.22 -24.69
N ARG A 246 -9.05 9.76 -23.85
CA ARG A 246 -9.62 11.11 -24.07
C ARG A 246 -8.57 12.22 -23.94
N SER A 247 -7.58 12.09 -23.06
CA SER A 247 -6.49 13.10 -22.94
C SER A 247 -5.48 13.04 -24.08
N LYS A 248 -5.35 11.88 -24.77
CA LYS A 248 -4.51 11.74 -25.97
C LYS A 248 -5.23 12.19 -27.25
N ALA A 249 -6.55 12.02 -27.32
CA ALA A 249 -7.35 12.50 -28.45
C ALA A 249 -7.41 14.02 -28.51
N SER A 250 -7.57 14.71 -27.37
CA SER A 250 -7.60 16.17 -27.33
C SER A 250 -6.27 16.84 -27.67
N LYS A 251 -5.14 16.15 -27.53
CA LYS A 251 -3.81 16.66 -27.92
C LYS A 251 -3.46 16.45 -29.40
N LYS A 252 -4.22 15.61 -30.16
CA LYS A 252 -3.98 15.37 -31.57
C LYS A 252 -4.70 16.34 -32.52
N THR A 253 -5.67 17.10 -32.03
CA THR A 253 -6.51 18.01 -32.86
C THR A 253 -6.05 19.47 -32.88
N GLY A 254 -4.90 19.81 -32.30
CA GLY A 254 -4.48 21.20 -32.08
C GLY A 254 -3.15 21.62 -32.73
N ARG A 255 -2.87 21.26 -33.99
CA ARG A 255 -1.84 21.98 -34.78
C ARG A 255 -2.27 22.11 -36.25
N PRO A 256 -2.59 23.33 -36.71
CA PRO A 256 -2.72 23.59 -38.16
C PRO A 256 -1.33 23.50 -38.81
N LYS A 257 -1.26 22.69 -39.88
CA LYS A 257 -0.06 22.66 -40.74
C LYS A 257 0.01 23.96 -41.49
N PHE A 258 0.97 24.83 -41.19
CA PHE A 258 1.35 25.91 -42.08
C PHE A 258 2.01 25.32 -43.33
N SER A 259 1.39 25.54 -44.49
CA SER A 259 1.95 25.20 -45.80
C SER A 259 3.08 26.19 -46.13
N LYS A 260 4.27 25.69 -46.34
CA LYS A 260 5.38 26.49 -46.93
C LYS A 260 5.07 26.77 -48.39
N LYS A 261 5.00 28.04 -48.80
CA LYS A 261 5.03 28.49 -50.20
C LYS A 261 6.40 28.18 -50.82
N PRO A 262 6.45 27.75 -52.10
CA PRO A 262 7.73 27.54 -52.79
C PRO A 262 8.37 28.86 -53.16
N ALA A 263 9.66 28.95 -52.91
CA ALA A 263 10.49 30.13 -53.32
C ALA A 263 10.72 30.08 -54.82
N GLY A 264 10.33 31.16 -55.50
CA GLY A 264 10.55 31.37 -56.91
C GLY A 264 12.03 31.56 -57.28
N SER A 265 12.47 30.85 -58.33
CA SER A 265 13.77 30.96 -58.94
C SER A 265 13.87 32.28 -59.75
N ALA A 266 14.74 33.19 -59.31
CA ALA A 266 15.14 34.32 -60.17
C ALA A 266 16.45 33.97 -60.91
N LYS A 267 16.34 33.77 -62.22
CA LYS A 267 17.50 33.80 -63.13
C LYS A 267 18.02 35.23 -63.23
N ARG A 268 19.29 35.43 -63.01
CA ARG A 268 20.01 36.59 -63.52
C ARG A 268 20.99 36.13 -64.60
N LYS A 269 20.81 36.70 -65.81
CA LYS A 269 21.79 36.80 -66.87
C LYS A 269 22.66 38.04 -66.60
N GLY A 270 23.91 37.98 -66.98
CA GLY A 270 24.89 39.02 -67.04
C GLY A 270 26.26 38.47 -66.75
#